data_d9a519a6dffeac580d52955c86302735
#
_entry.id   d9a519a6dffeac580d52955c86302735
#
_cell.length_a   1.000
_cell.length_b   1.000
_cell.length_c   1.000
_cell.angle_alpha   90.00
_cell.angle_beta   90.00
_cell.angle_gamma   90.00
#
_symmetry.space_group_name_H-M   'P 1'
#
loop_
_entity.id
_entity.type
_entity.pdbx_description
1 polymer ?
#
loop_
_entity_poly.entity_id
_entity_poly.type
_entity_poly.pdbx_seq_one_letter_code
_entity_poly.pdbx_strand_id
1 'polypeptide(L)'
;ISNCEAKPFIHILNAWLIHSTGHFYFCSMENASQKMGLIRGDITGQKVDAIVNAANSSLMGGGGVDGAIHRAGGAAILEECKKIIAKQGSCPTGEAVITSRGNLPAKFVIHTVGPVWNGGNRNEAEKLANCYKNSLYLAMQHNIGTIAFPNISTGIYGYPKKEAAEIAVGTVSGFLKQNDFLDKVYFVCFDEENYHLYQSLIN
;
A
#
# COMPACT_ATOMS: atom_id res chain seq x y z
N ILE A 1 45.37 11.21 -11.44
CA ILE A 1 45.04 12.55 -10.93
C ILE A 1 43.88 13.07 -11.75
N SER A 2 42.66 12.86 -11.34
CA SER A 2 41.51 13.65 -11.77
C SER A 2 40.40 13.47 -10.75
N ASN A 3 40.01 14.57 -10.15
CA ASN A 3 39.06 14.75 -9.12
C ASN A 3 37.63 14.29 -9.51
N CYS A 4 37.00 13.52 -8.66
CA CYS A 4 35.56 13.26 -8.70
C CYS A 4 34.92 14.24 -7.74
N GLU A 5 34.39 15.35 -8.27
CA GLU A 5 33.62 16.31 -7.49
C GLU A 5 32.21 15.77 -7.21
N ALA A 6 31.90 15.64 -5.95
CA ALA A 6 30.55 15.39 -5.45
C ALA A 6 29.69 16.63 -5.64
N LYS A 7 28.58 16.53 -6.37
CA LYS A 7 27.59 17.60 -6.47
C LYS A 7 26.78 17.70 -5.17
N PRO A 8 26.57 18.91 -4.65
CA PRO A 8 25.84 19.10 -3.42
C PRO A 8 24.32 18.93 -3.59
N PHE A 9 23.69 18.33 -2.61
CA PHE A 9 22.25 18.30 -2.41
C PHE A 9 21.70 19.75 -2.33
N ILE A 10 20.86 20.13 -3.27
CA ILE A 10 20.16 21.40 -3.22
C ILE A 10 18.98 21.24 -2.27
N HIS A 11 19.11 21.84 -1.08
CA HIS A 11 18.00 22.16 -0.20
C HIS A 11 17.09 23.17 -0.91
N ILE A 12 15.92 22.75 -1.34
CA ILE A 12 14.86 23.70 -1.72
C ILE A 12 14.23 24.21 -0.43
N LEU A 13 14.68 25.36 0.03
CA LEU A 13 13.97 26.17 1.03
C LEU A 13 12.66 26.65 0.40
N ASN A 14 11.54 26.13 0.90
CA ASN A 14 10.23 26.70 0.62
C ASN A 14 10.15 28.10 1.20
N ALA A 15 10.13 29.11 0.33
CA ALA A 15 9.83 30.49 0.70
C ALA A 15 8.38 30.57 1.20
N TRP A 16 8.23 30.87 2.47
CA TRP A 16 6.96 31.22 3.10
C TRP A 16 6.48 32.56 2.54
N LEU A 17 5.47 32.52 1.67
CA LEU A 17 4.65 33.68 1.40
C LEU A 17 3.37 33.53 2.22
N ILE A 18 3.29 34.26 3.32
CA ILE A 18 2.07 34.41 4.14
C ILE A 18 1.12 35.31 3.35
N HIS A 19 0.07 34.72 2.77
CA HIS A 19 -1.16 35.45 2.45
C HIS A 19 -2.35 34.58 2.84
N SER A 20 -3.15 35.20 3.72
CA SER A 20 -4.46 34.76 4.22
C SER A 20 -5.27 33.94 3.23
N THR A 21 -5.78 32.80 3.63
CA THR A 21 -7.19 32.42 3.58
C THR A 21 -7.34 30.89 3.69
N GLY A 22 -8.33 30.44 4.45
CA GLY A 22 -8.68 29.03 4.72
C GLY A 22 -9.10 28.18 3.50
N HIS A 23 -8.74 28.59 2.29
CA HIS A 23 -9.08 27.93 1.02
C HIS A 23 -8.13 26.76 0.68
N PHE A 24 -6.88 26.79 1.12
CA PHE A 24 -5.91 25.75 0.76
C PHE A 24 -6.14 24.40 1.47
N TYR A 25 -6.65 24.42 2.70
CA TYR A 25 -6.95 23.17 3.42
C TYR A 25 -8.18 22.44 2.88
N PHE A 26 -9.17 23.15 2.38
CA PHE A 26 -10.39 22.55 1.85
C PHE A 26 -10.14 21.88 0.48
N CYS A 27 -9.36 22.51 -0.39
CA CYS A 27 -9.01 21.98 -1.71
C CYS A 27 -8.18 20.69 -1.62
N SER A 28 -7.29 20.53 -0.62
CA SER A 28 -6.47 19.33 -0.46
C SER A 28 -7.26 18.13 0.10
N MET A 29 -8.34 18.38 0.83
CA MET A 29 -9.20 17.30 1.37
C MET A 29 -10.11 16.70 0.31
N GLU A 30 -10.73 17.52 -0.54
CA GLU A 30 -11.56 17.07 -1.66
C GLU A 30 -10.75 16.26 -2.67
N ASN A 31 -9.51 16.66 -2.93
CA ASN A 31 -8.64 15.96 -3.89
C ASN A 31 -8.24 14.55 -3.39
N ALA A 32 -7.98 14.37 -2.10
CA ALA A 32 -7.61 13.06 -1.55
C ALA A 32 -8.77 12.06 -1.60
N SER A 33 -10.00 12.48 -1.28
CA SER A 33 -11.20 11.61 -1.38
C SER A 33 -11.48 11.22 -2.83
N GLN A 34 -11.36 12.15 -3.78
CA GLN A 34 -11.56 11.89 -5.20
C GLN A 34 -10.54 10.88 -5.77
N LYS A 35 -9.34 10.79 -5.18
CA LYS A 35 -8.32 9.81 -5.58
C LYS A 35 -8.51 8.43 -4.94
N MET A 36 -9.36 8.27 -3.96
CA MET A 36 -9.70 6.96 -3.39
C MET A 36 -10.91 6.36 -4.12
N GLY A 37 -10.84 5.06 -4.37
CA GLY A 37 -11.92 4.28 -4.98
C GLY A 37 -12.17 3.01 -4.20
N LEU A 38 -13.39 2.49 -4.30
CA LEU A 38 -13.81 1.26 -3.63
C LEU A 38 -14.33 0.26 -4.64
N ILE A 39 -13.84 -0.96 -4.58
CA ILE A 39 -14.23 -2.06 -5.46
C ILE A 39 -14.60 -3.27 -4.60
N ARG A 40 -15.74 -3.89 -4.89
CA ARG A 40 -16.07 -5.21 -4.36
C ARG A 40 -15.69 -6.26 -5.39
N GLY A 41 -14.77 -7.17 -5.06
CA GLY A 41 -14.34 -8.21 -6.00
C GLY A 41 -12.98 -8.80 -5.70
N ASP A 42 -12.42 -9.46 -6.73
CA ASP A 42 -11.11 -10.08 -6.68
C ASP A 42 -10.02 -9.09 -7.13
N ILE A 43 -9.00 -8.92 -6.31
CA ILE A 43 -7.87 -8.04 -6.59
C ILE A 43 -7.00 -8.56 -7.75
N THR A 44 -6.99 -9.88 -7.98
CA THR A 44 -6.17 -10.50 -9.04
C THR A 44 -6.61 -10.12 -10.45
N GLY A 45 -7.86 -9.67 -10.61
CA GLY A 45 -8.41 -9.21 -11.89
C GLY A 45 -8.24 -7.70 -12.14
N GLN A 46 -7.67 -6.93 -11.22
CA GLN A 46 -7.64 -5.47 -11.34
C GLN A 46 -6.58 -5.00 -12.34
N LYS A 47 -7.02 -4.13 -13.27
CA LYS A 47 -6.15 -3.50 -14.27
C LYS A 47 -5.62 -2.17 -13.72
N VAL A 48 -4.60 -2.25 -12.88
CA VAL A 48 -3.90 -1.12 -12.24
C VAL A 48 -2.40 -1.26 -12.45
N ASP A 49 -1.62 -0.25 -12.10
CA ASP A 49 -0.17 -0.37 -12.19
C ASP A 49 0.38 -1.36 -11.15
N ALA A 50 -0.12 -1.30 -9.92
CA ALA A 50 0.27 -2.26 -8.90
C ALA A 50 -0.93 -2.78 -8.10
N ILE A 51 -0.91 -4.07 -7.77
CA ILE A 51 -1.74 -4.63 -6.71
C ILE A 51 -0.88 -4.90 -5.48
N VAL A 52 -1.48 -4.73 -4.30
CA VAL A 52 -0.83 -5.05 -3.03
C VAL A 52 -1.23 -6.46 -2.59
N ASN A 53 -0.25 -7.22 -2.15
CA ASN A 53 -0.41 -8.53 -1.55
C ASN A 53 -0.27 -8.44 -0.03
N ALA A 54 -1.26 -8.92 0.71
CA ALA A 54 -1.16 -9.14 2.15
C ALA A 54 -0.41 -10.47 2.40
N ALA A 55 0.90 -10.41 2.31
CA ALA A 55 1.81 -11.53 2.41
C ALA A 55 2.14 -11.92 3.87
N ASN A 56 2.76 -13.07 4.04
CA ASN A 56 3.47 -13.43 5.26
C ASN A 56 4.97 -13.08 5.17
N SER A 57 5.69 -13.13 6.29
CA SER A 57 7.09 -12.72 6.38
C SER A 57 8.06 -13.56 5.54
N SER A 58 7.68 -14.78 5.16
CA SER A 58 8.50 -15.63 4.28
C SER A 58 8.34 -15.29 2.81
N LEU A 59 7.27 -14.60 2.40
CA LEU A 59 6.86 -14.30 1.01
C LEU A 59 6.66 -15.54 0.12
N MET A 60 6.54 -16.72 0.73
CA MET A 60 6.44 -17.99 -0.03
C MET A 60 5.00 -18.37 -0.41
N GLY A 61 4.08 -17.42 -0.34
CA GLY A 61 2.67 -17.67 -0.54
C GLY A 61 2.00 -18.21 0.71
N GLY A 62 0.66 -18.35 0.65
CA GLY A 62 -0.13 -18.81 1.78
C GLY A 62 -1.59 -18.99 1.41
N GLY A 63 -2.48 -18.70 2.35
CA GLY A 63 -3.93 -18.70 2.15
C GLY A 63 -4.50 -17.34 1.76
N GLY A 64 -5.81 -17.28 1.57
CA GLY A 64 -6.51 -16.03 1.29
C GLY A 64 -6.00 -15.30 0.04
N VAL A 65 -5.88 -13.97 0.13
CA VAL A 65 -5.43 -13.13 -0.98
C VAL A 65 -4.00 -13.45 -1.42
N ASP A 66 -3.10 -13.79 -0.50
CA ASP A 66 -1.72 -14.17 -0.80
C ASP A 66 -1.68 -15.39 -1.73
N GLY A 67 -2.43 -16.45 -1.38
CA GLY A 67 -2.55 -17.63 -2.23
C GLY A 67 -3.22 -17.34 -3.57
N ALA A 68 -4.22 -16.47 -3.62
CA ALA A 68 -4.88 -16.09 -4.86
C ALA A 68 -3.91 -15.37 -5.82
N ILE A 69 -3.14 -14.41 -5.32
CA ILE A 69 -2.15 -13.66 -6.10
C ILE A 69 -1.04 -14.58 -6.61
N HIS A 70 -0.51 -15.47 -5.77
CA HIS A 70 0.52 -16.43 -6.21
C HIS A 70 0.01 -17.40 -7.27
N ARG A 71 -1.24 -17.91 -7.14
CA ARG A 71 -1.84 -18.79 -8.17
C ARG A 71 -2.07 -18.07 -9.48
N ALA A 72 -2.64 -16.84 -9.44
CA ALA A 72 -2.94 -16.06 -10.64
C ALA A 72 -1.66 -15.54 -11.33
N GLY A 73 -0.67 -15.11 -10.54
CA GLY A 73 0.59 -14.57 -11.06
C GLY A 73 1.58 -15.64 -11.52
N GLY A 74 1.42 -16.88 -11.04
CA GLY A 74 2.26 -18.00 -11.42
C GLY A 74 3.65 -18.01 -10.77
N ALA A 75 4.52 -18.90 -11.25
CA ALA A 75 5.81 -19.19 -10.62
C ALA A 75 6.78 -17.99 -10.58
N ALA A 76 6.67 -17.04 -11.52
CA ALA A 76 7.59 -15.91 -11.61
C ALA A 76 7.59 -15.06 -10.33
N ILE A 77 6.42 -14.81 -9.74
CA ILE A 77 6.31 -14.05 -8.48
C ILE A 77 7.05 -14.79 -7.37
N LEU A 78 6.84 -16.08 -7.23
CA LEU A 78 7.47 -16.89 -6.20
C LEU A 78 9.01 -16.90 -6.33
N GLU A 79 9.52 -17.01 -7.56
CA GLU A 79 10.96 -17.00 -7.81
C GLU A 79 11.60 -15.64 -7.46
N GLU A 80 10.91 -14.54 -7.71
CA GLU A 80 11.39 -13.23 -7.28
C GLU A 80 11.33 -13.07 -5.75
N CYS A 81 10.26 -13.52 -5.11
CA CYS A 81 10.15 -13.58 -3.65
C CYS A 81 11.30 -14.37 -3.01
N LYS A 82 11.66 -15.53 -3.56
CA LYS A 82 12.81 -16.33 -3.10
C LYS A 82 14.12 -15.55 -3.18
N LYS A 83 14.34 -14.81 -4.28
CA LYS A 83 15.54 -13.99 -4.44
C LYS A 83 15.60 -12.85 -3.41
N ILE A 84 14.46 -12.24 -3.10
CA ILE A 84 14.35 -11.20 -2.07
C ILE A 84 14.70 -11.80 -0.70
N ILE A 85 14.05 -12.90 -0.34
CA ILE A 85 14.27 -13.56 0.95
C ILE A 85 15.72 -14.08 1.09
N ALA A 86 16.32 -14.59 0.01
CA ALA A 86 17.72 -15.02 0.04
C ALA A 86 18.70 -13.87 0.36
N LYS A 87 18.34 -12.62 0.04
CA LYS A 87 19.18 -11.44 0.33
C LYS A 87 18.94 -10.86 1.73
N GLN A 88 17.69 -10.85 2.22
CA GLN A 88 17.32 -10.13 3.43
C GLN A 88 16.80 -11.03 4.58
N GLY A 89 16.64 -12.34 4.34
CA GLY A 89 16.18 -13.32 5.32
C GLY A 89 14.66 -13.38 5.45
N SER A 90 13.98 -12.26 5.67
CA SER A 90 12.53 -12.17 5.81
C SER A 90 12.02 -10.79 5.41
N CYS A 91 10.71 -10.64 5.22
CA CYS A 91 10.05 -9.35 5.17
C CYS A 91 9.41 -9.07 6.54
N PRO A 92 9.88 -8.09 7.30
CA PRO A 92 9.33 -7.79 8.63
C PRO A 92 7.89 -7.26 8.56
N THR A 93 7.15 -7.40 9.66
CA THR A 93 5.79 -6.85 9.79
C THR A 93 5.81 -5.33 9.67
N GLY A 94 4.97 -4.78 8.80
CA GLY A 94 4.90 -3.36 8.45
C GLY A 94 5.74 -2.99 7.23
N GLU A 95 6.69 -3.84 6.80
CA GLU A 95 7.53 -3.60 5.64
C GLU A 95 6.87 -4.07 4.34
N ALA A 96 7.42 -3.60 3.22
CA ALA A 96 6.94 -3.96 1.88
C ALA A 96 8.12 -4.16 0.91
N VAL A 97 7.90 -5.05 -0.07
CA VAL A 97 8.82 -5.31 -1.18
C VAL A 97 8.04 -5.39 -2.49
N ILE A 98 8.69 -5.22 -3.62
CA ILE A 98 8.04 -5.23 -4.93
C ILE A 98 8.60 -6.34 -5.81
N THR A 99 7.73 -6.96 -6.59
CA THR A 99 8.07 -7.95 -7.64
C THR A 99 7.38 -7.59 -8.95
N SER A 100 7.76 -8.27 -10.01
CA SER A 100 7.01 -8.27 -11.25
C SER A 100 5.62 -8.90 -11.07
N ARG A 101 4.75 -8.67 -12.06
CA ARG A 101 3.35 -9.13 -12.05
C ARG A 101 3.14 -10.63 -12.29
N GLY A 102 4.15 -11.34 -12.82
CA GLY A 102 3.89 -12.66 -13.40
C GLY A 102 2.83 -12.60 -14.51
N ASN A 103 1.76 -13.39 -14.37
CA ASN A 103 0.64 -13.43 -15.32
C ASN A 103 -0.54 -12.50 -14.96
N LEU A 104 -0.41 -11.68 -13.93
CA LEU A 104 -1.47 -10.75 -13.49
C LEU A 104 -1.66 -9.59 -14.48
N PRO A 105 -2.86 -8.99 -14.57
CA PRO A 105 -3.11 -7.83 -15.43
C PRO A 105 -2.44 -6.55 -14.94
N ALA A 106 -2.09 -6.46 -13.65
CA ALA A 106 -1.29 -5.36 -13.09
C ALA A 106 0.13 -5.35 -13.67
N LYS A 107 0.92 -4.29 -13.44
CA LYS A 107 2.34 -4.23 -13.87
C LYS A 107 3.29 -4.74 -12.77
N PHE A 108 2.92 -4.55 -11.50
CA PHE A 108 3.72 -4.93 -10.33
C PHE A 108 2.87 -5.57 -9.25
N VAL A 109 3.52 -6.33 -8.36
CA VAL A 109 2.95 -6.76 -7.09
C VAL A 109 3.80 -6.20 -5.96
N ILE A 110 3.17 -5.47 -5.03
CA ILE A 110 3.80 -4.99 -3.81
C ILE A 110 3.36 -5.93 -2.68
N HIS A 111 4.30 -6.65 -2.09
CA HIS A 111 4.07 -7.57 -0.99
C HIS A 111 4.33 -6.86 0.32
N THR A 112 3.33 -6.75 1.20
CA THR A 112 3.48 -6.19 2.53
C THR A 112 3.01 -7.17 3.60
N VAL A 113 3.64 -7.16 4.76
CA VAL A 113 3.35 -8.09 5.85
C VAL A 113 2.57 -7.39 6.94
N GLY A 114 1.29 -7.67 7.01
CA GLY A 114 0.42 -7.12 8.05
C GLY A 114 0.67 -7.75 9.42
N PRO A 115 0.29 -7.05 10.52
CA PRO A 115 0.37 -7.61 11.86
C PRO A 115 -0.69 -8.68 12.12
N VAL A 116 -0.33 -9.70 12.91
CA VAL A 116 -1.29 -10.58 13.55
C VAL A 116 -1.88 -9.83 14.73
N TRP A 117 -3.21 -9.88 14.89
CA TRP A 117 -3.90 -9.23 15.99
C TRP A 117 -3.65 -9.95 17.32
N ASN A 118 -3.20 -9.22 18.31
CA ASN A 118 -2.93 -9.70 19.66
C ASN A 118 -3.57 -8.79 20.73
N GLY A 119 -4.69 -8.14 20.40
CA GLY A 119 -5.42 -7.28 21.34
C GLY A 119 -5.01 -5.80 21.33
N GLY A 120 -4.24 -5.34 20.34
CA GLY A 120 -3.90 -3.91 20.17
C GLY A 120 -2.72 -3.41 21.01
N ASN A 121 -2.02 -4.30 21.73
CA ASN A 121 -0.99 -3.92 22.70
C ASN A 121 0.46 -4.12 22.20
N ARG A 122 0.63 -4.47 20.91
CA ARG A 122 1.94 -4.76 20.30
C ARG A 122 2.24 -3.87 19.10
N ASN A 123 1.77 -2.62 19.14
CA ASN A 123 1.89 -1.62 18.08
C ASN A 123 1.26 -2.08 16.75
N GLU A 124 0.19 -2.90 16.80
CA GLU A 124 -0.43 -3.45 15.60
C GLU A 124 -1.01 -2.34 14.71
N ALA A 125 -1.56 -1.27 15.31
CA ALA A 125 -2.09 -0.12 14.55
C ALA A 125 -0.99 0.58 13.74
N GLU A 126 0.16 0.85 14.35
CA GLU A 126 1.31 1.45 13.68
C GLU A 126 1.87 0.54 12.59
N LYS A 127 2.01 -0.76 12.88
CA LYS A 127 2.48 -1.75 11.90
C LYS A 127 1.53 -1.86 10.71
N LEU A 128 0.21 -1.83 10.94
CA LEU A 128 -0.77 -1.85 9.87
C LEU A 128 -0.70 -0.55 9.03
N ALA A 129 -0.59 0.60 9.67
CA ALA A 129 -0.39 1.87 8.97
C ALA A 129 0.89 1.86 8.11
N ASN A 130 1.98 1.27 8.63
CA ASN A 130 3.24 1.13 7.90
C ASN A 130 3.12 0.26 6.65
N CYS A 131 2.26 -0.79 6.66
CA CYS A 131 1.97 -1.57 5.45
C CYS A 131 1.47 -0.68 4.30
N TYR A 132 0.54 0.22 4.58
CA TYR A 132 0.02 1.15 3.58
C TYR A 132 1.07 2.19 3.18
N LYS A 133 1.74 2.82 4.14
CA LYS A 133 2.79 3.83 3.88
C LYS A 133 3.93 3.28 3.04
N ASN A 134 4.50 2.14 3.44
CA ASN A 134 5.64 1.54 2.73
C ASN A 134 5.26 1.07 1.33
N SER A 135 4.03 0.56 1.15
CA SER A 135 3.51 0.25 -0.18
C SER A 135 3.37 1.49 -1.07
N LEU A 136 2.89 2.60 -0.52
CA LEU A 136 2.76 3.87 -1.23
C LEU A 136 4.13 4.50 -1.55
N TYR A 137 5.11 4.39 -0.65
CA TYR A 137 6.48 4.82 -0.93
C TYR A 137 7.14 4.00 -2.05
N LEU A 138 6.93 2.68 -2.08
CA LEU A 138 7.38 1.84 -3.20
C LEU A 138 6.67 2.23 -4.51
N ALA A 139 5.38 2.53 -4.46
CA ALA A 139 4.65 3.03 -5.62
C ALA A 139 5.27 4.33 -6.16
N MET A 140 5.63 5.25 -5.30
CA MET A 140 6.31 6.49 -5.67
C MET A 140 7.69 6.24 -6.31
N GLN A 141 8.49 5.36 -5.71
CA GLN A 141 9.82 5.03 -6.21
C GLN A 141 9.80 4.36 -7.60
N HIS A 142 8.71 3.66 -7.92
CA HIS A 142 8.52 2.94 -9.18
C HIS A 142 7.61 3.66 -10.19
N ASN A 143 7.26 4.94 -9.96
CA ASN A 143 6.37 5.74 -10.81
C ASN A 143 5.04 5.06 -11.09
N ILE A 144 4.44 4.45 -10.07
CA ILE A 144 3.14 3.78 -10.12
C ILE A 144 2.05 4.83 -9.92
N GLY A 145 1.21 5.06 -10.92
CA GLY A 145 0.10 6.01 -10.85
C GLY A 145 -1.16 5.43 -10.20
N THR A 146 -1.41 4.12 -10.38
CA THR A 146 -2.62 3.46 -9.87
C THR A 146 -2.27 2.23 -9.03
N ILE A 147 -2.84 2.14 -7.81
CA ILE A 147 -2.56 1.06 -6.87
C ILE A 147 -3.84 0.50 -6.26
N ALA A 148 -3.92 -0.82 -6.07
CA ALA A 148 -5.04 -1.48 -5.42
C ALA A 148 -4.60 -2.22 -4.16
N PHE A 149 -5.29 -1.97 -3.05
CA PHE A 149 -5.06 -2.60 -1.74
C PHE A 149 -6.14 -3.60 -1.40
N PRO A 150 -5.80 -4.80 -0.88
CA PRO A 150 -6.74 -5.69 -0.24
C PRO A 150 -7.00 -5.25 1.21
N ASN A 151 -7.88 -5.94 1.90
CA ASN A 151 -8.06 -5.77 3.34
C ASN A 151 -6.91 -6.48 4.09
N ILE A 152 -5.90 -5.71 4.53
CA ILE A 152 -4.70 -6.25 5.18
C ILE A 152 -5.03 -6.67 6.61
N SER A 153 -4.55 -7.85 7.03
CA SER A 153 -4.66 -8.44 8.39
C SER A 153 -6.07 -8.85 8.85
N THR A 154 -7.15 -8.57 8.12
CA THR A 154 -8.53 -8.81 8.58
C THR A 154 -9.04 -10.23 8.35
N GLY A 155 -8.27 -11.07 7.66
CA GLY A 155 -8.56 -12.49 7.48
C GLY A 155 -7.98 -13.35 8.60
N ILE A 156 -7.06 -14.26 8.26
CA ILE A 156 -6.42 -15.21 9.20
C ILE A 156 -5.71 -14.50 10.37
N TYR A 157 -5.20 -13.29 10.16
CA TYR A 157 -4.52 -12.51 11.20
C TYR A 157 -5.47 -11.84 12.19
N GLY A 158 -6.78 -11.90 11.96
CA GLY A 158 -7.84 -11.57 12.92
C GLY A 158 -7.91 -10.12 13.37
N TYR A 159 -7.31 -9.18 12.63
CA TYR A 159 -7.42 -7.76 12.95
C TYR A 159 -8.90 -7.32 12.84
N PRO A 160 -9.46 -6.58 13.85
CA PRO A 160 -10.83 -6.11 13.77
C PRO A 160 -11.06 -5.25 12.52
N LYS A 161 -12.08 -5.61 11.74
CA LYS A 161 -12.30 -5.06 10.39
C LYS A 161 -12.52 -3.55 10.41
N LYS A 162 -13.28 -3.04 11.36
CA LYS A 162 -13.61 -1.62 11.49
C LYS A 162 -12.34 -0.80 11.73
N GLU A 163 -11.56 -1.15 12.73
CA GLU A 163 -10.33 -0.46 13.11
C GLU A 163 -9.28 -0.57 11.98
N ALA A 164 -9.21 -1.71 11.31
CA ALA A 164 -8.33 -1.88 10.16
C ALA A 164 -8.72 -0.97 8.99
N ALA A 165 -10.01 -0.81 8.70
CA ALA A 165 -10.51 0.08 7.65
C ALA A 165 -10.24 1.56 7.99
N GLU A 166 -10.45 1.97 9.24
CA GLU A 166 -10.14 3.33 9.72
C GLU A 166 -8.64 3.66 9.56
N ILE A 167 -7.75 2.73 9.92
CA ILE A 167 -6.31 2.88 9.75
C ILE A 167 -5.94 2.96 8.27
N ALA A 168 -6.50 2.09 7.44
CA ALA A 168 -6.24 2.05 6.00
C ALA A 168 -6.61 3.37 5.32
N VAL A 169 -7.87 3.80 5.48
CA VAL A 169 -8.39 5.01 4.84
C VAL A 169 -7.69 6.25 5.39
N GLY A 170 -7.51 6.34 6.71
CA GLY A 170 -6.81 7.45 7.35
C GLY A 170 -5.35 7.59 6.87
N THR A 171 -4.63 6.46 6.77
CA THR A 171 -3.24 6.45 6.31
C THR A 171 -3.11 6.86 4.84
N VAL A 172 -3.94 6.27 3.96
CA VAL A 172 -3.94 6.60 2.53
C VAL A 172 -4.36 8.05 2.30
N SER A 173 -5.42 8.52 2.96
CA SER A 173 -5.86 9.91 2.86
C SER A 173 -4.77 10.88 3.32
N GLY A 174 -4.11 10.60 4.44
CA GLY A 174 -2.99 11.41 4.94
C GLY A 174 -1.82 11.46 3.97
N PHE A 175 -1.51 10.36 3.32
CA PHE A 175 -0.46 10.29 2.30
C PHE A 175 -0.82 11.08 1.04
N LEU A 176 -2.04 10.94 0.52
CA LEU A 176 -2.53 11.64 -0.66
C LEU A 176 -2.60 13.16 -0.49
N LYS A 177 -2.82 13.64 0.73
CA LYS A 177 -2.78 15.10 1.04
C LYS A 177 -1.39 15.69 0.92
N GLN A 178 -0.35 14.88 1.09
CA GLN A 178 1.05 15.33 1.06
C GLN A 178 1.76 15.01 -0.25
N ASN A 179 1.18 14.13 -1.08
CA ASN A 179 1.81 13.61 -2.30
C ASN A 179 0.79 13.52 -3.43
N ASP A 180 1.07 14.17 -4.54
CA ASP A 180 0.14 14.29 -5.68
C ASP A 180 0.50 13.37 -6.86
N PHE A 181 1.47 12.46 -6.70
CA PHE A 181 1.95 11.61 -7.81
C PHE A 181 0.98 10.47 -8.19
N LEU A 182 0.11 10.03 -7.26
CA LEU A 182 -0.86 8.98 -7.52
C LEU A 182 -2.10 9.53 -8.22
N ASP A 183 -2.52 8.85 -9.27
CA ASP A 183 -3.77 9.14 -9.96
C ASP A 183 -4.97 8.55 -9.19
N LYS A 184 -4.82 7.29 -8.72
CA LYS A 184 -5.90 6.58 -8.04
C LYS A 184 -5.41 5.49 -7.10
N VAL A 185 -6.04 5.39 -5.93
CA VAL A 185 -5.88 4.30 -4.96
C VAL A 185 -7.21 3.57 -4.83
N TYR A 186 -7.23 2.27 -5.06
CA TYR A 186 -8.41 1.43 -4.89
C TYR A 186 -8.30 0.57 -3.64
N PHE A 187 -9.36 0.52 -2.85
CA PHE A 187 -9.56 -0.52 -1.83
C PHE A 187 -10.42 -1.61 -2.43
N VAL A 188 -9.90 -2.83 -2.51
CA VAL A 188 -10.58 -3.98 -3.09
C VAL A 188 -11.02 -4.90 -1.97
N CYS A 189 -12.31 -4.91 -1.69
CA CYS A 189 -12.93 -5.69 -0.63
C CYS A 189 -13.52 -6.97 -1.21
N PHE A 190 -13.09 -8.13 -0.69
CA PHE A 190 -13.61 -9.42 -1.13
C PHE A 190 -14.99 -9.72 -0.54
N ASP A 191 -15.21 -9.38 0.73
CA ASP A 191 -16.47 -9.58 1.43
C ASP A 191 -17.29 -8.28 1.60
N GLU A 192 -18.59 -8.45 1.85
CA GLU A 192 -19.56 -7.37 1.93
C GLU A 192 -19.37 -6.49 3.16
N GLU A 193 -18.99 -7.09 4.29
CA GLU A 193 -18.79 -6.38 5.54
C GLU A 193 -17.65 -5.36 5.42
N ASN A 194 -16.47 -5.78 4.89
CA ASN A 194 -15.39 -4.86 4.59
C ASN A 194 -15.82 -3.79 3.59
N TYR A 195 -16.56 -4.16 2.53
CA TYR A 195 -17.02 -3.18 1.54
C TYR A 195 -17.84 -2.07 2.18
N HIS A 196 -18.82 -2.39 3.02
CA HIS A 196 -19.65 -1.39 3.71
C HIS A 196 -18.87 -0.52 4.70
N LEU A 197 -17.89 -1.10 5.42
CA LEU A 197 -17.02 -0.33 6.31
C LEU A 197 -16.21 0.72 5.52
N TYR A 198 -15.57 0.32 4.44
CA TYR A 198 -14.81 1.25 3.60
C TYR A 198 -15.72 2.28 2.92
N GLN A 199 -16.92 1.89 2.48
CA GLN A 199 -17.88 2.81 1.87
C GLN A 199 -18.26 3.94 2.82
N SER A 200 -18.46 3.64 4.10
CA SER A 200 -18.80 4.66 5.13
C SER A 200 -17.65 5.62 5.46
N LEU A 201 -16.40 5.26 5.14
CA LEU A 201 -15.20 6.05 5.46
C LEU A 201 -14.70 6.90 4.29
N ILE A 202 -15.03 6.52 3.05
CA ILE A 202 -14.54 7.20 1.83
C ILE A 202 -15.53 8.26 1.34
N ASN A 203 -16.83 8.11 1.64
CA ASN A 203 -17.92 9.02 1.22
C ASN A 203 -18.01 10.28 2.05
#